data_7c302d798c1e227d5be6804985e44e0b
#
_entry.id   7c302d798c1e227d5be6804985e44e0b
#
_cell.length_a   1.000
_cell.length_b   1.000
_cell.length_c   1.000
_cell.angle_alpha   90.00
_cell.angle_beta   90.00
_cell.angle_gamma   90.00
#
_symmetry.space_group_name_H-M   'P 1'
#
loop_
_entity.id
_entity.type
_entity.pdbx_description
1 polymer ?
#
loop_
_entity_poly.entity_id
_entity_poly.type
_entity_poly.pdbx_seq_one_letter_code
_entity_poly.pdbx_strand_id
1 'polypeptide(L)'
;VFALSIFTLYLSACSCMAMPLIANIPLGKASKKYMRNHGIMLGYQSVEDFYDANSVMIDADTLFPAGSIRLCSIKLFSDTKIDEALLDAASLTAHAGSILKELFSDVISGKENILSRVENFVYEDSMGLCGWINNKRILFGNRELMNSHNIEGIPTKTKESEFTENGKDALYLSVSGNLAAMFIIEITAGDSIKKSMKQLEKHDMAVIIKTIDPFITINRISELFGFTDELLKIIPTRMMKDFDAETRRTKKISTSMACSGKFTSFVQLLLGTKSIRKTVSAGVILQSVSALLGLGLVSLHCLLGAFADLSPSWLLIYNLICTALTAIIVSVRKV
;
A
#
# COMPACT_ATOMS: atom_id res chain seq x y z
N VAL A 1 -50.23 19.61 29.29
CA VAL A 1 -48.99 20.08 29.94
C VAL A 1 -48.17 18.91 30.49
N PHE A 2 -48.72 17.99 31.30
CA PHE A 2 -48.01 16.86 31.92
C PHE A 2 -47.33 15.94 30.91
N ALA A 3 -48.05 15.45 29.89
CA ALA A 3 -47.48 14.59 28.86
C ALA A 3 -46.33 15.25 28.10
N LEU A 4 -46.43 16.55 27.82
CA LEU A 4 -45.39 17.33 27.17
C LEU A 4 -44.15 17.48 28.03
N SER A 5 -44.31 17.67 29.34
CA SER A 5 -43.18 17.74 30.31
C SER A 5 -42.44 16.40 30.39
N ILE A 6 -43.13 15.27 30.47
CA ILE A 6 -42.53 13.95 30.45
C ILE A 6 -41.77 13.71 29.13
N PHE A 7 -42.38 14.07 28.00
CA PHE A 7 -41.74 13.94 26.68
C PHE A 7 -40.44 14.76 26.57
N THR A 8 -40.45 16.01 27.09
CA THR A 8 -39.23 16.84 27.11
C THR A 8 -38.14 16.28 28.01
N LEU A 9 -38.49 15.65 29.13
CA LEU A 9 -37.50 14.95 29.98
C LEU A 9 -36.85 13.77 29.25
N TYR A 10 -37.64 12.94 28.55
CA TYR A 10 -37.09 11.84 27.73
C TYR A 10 -36.18 12.36 26.62
N LEU A 11 -36.59 13.38 25.87
CA LEU A 11 -35.74 13.99 24.82
C LEU A 11 -34.44 14.53 25.40
N SER A 12 -34.52 15.20 26.58
CA SER A 12 -33.32 15.72 27.26
C SER A 12 -32.39 14.60 27.73
N ALA A 13 -32.95 13.52 28.28
CA ALA A 13 -32.16 12.38 28.75
C ALA A 13 -31.45 11.63 27.60
N CYS A 14 -32.05 11.60 26.39
CA CYS A 14 -31.50 10.98 25.21
C CYS A 14 -30.56 11.88 24.41
N SER A 15 -30.30 13.12 24.82
CA SER A 15 -29.50 14.03 24.02
C SER A 15 -28.02 13.60 23.97
N CYS A 16 -27.50 13.38 22.75
CA CYS A 16 -26.14 12.92 22.51
C CYS A 16 -25.21 14.12 22.23
N MET A 17 -24.89 14.89 23.28
CA MET A 17 -24.07 16.13 23.13
C MET A 17 -22.62 15.87 22.73
N ALA A 18 -22.10 14.66 22.94
CA ALA A 18 -20.72 14.30 22.58
C ALA A 18 -20.53 13.98 21.08
N MET A 19 -21.58 13.85 20.27
CA MET A 19 -21.46 13.43 18.86
C MET A 19 -20.45 14.23 18.04
N PRO A 20 -20.42 15.57 18.09
CA PRO A 20 -19.39 16.33 17.37
C PRO A 20 -17.96 16.04 17.88
N LEU A 21 -17.80 15.77 19.17
CA LEU A 21 -16.49 15.51 19.77
C LEU A 21 -15.96 14.11 19.44
N ILE A 22 -16.85 13.12 19.31
CA ILE A 22 -16.52 11.72 19.04
C ILE A 22 -15.75 11.58 17.70
N ALA A 23 -16.13 12.34 16.68
CA ALA A 23 -15.44 12.31 15.38
C ALA A 23 -14.26 13.29 15.32
N ASN A 24 -14.43 14.52 15.80
CA ASN A 24 -13.45 15.58 15.63
C ASN A 24 -12.19 15.42 16.48
N ILE A 25 -12.30 14.89 17.71
CA ILE A 25 -11.12 14.69 18.57
C ILE A 25 -10.13 13.69 17.95
N PRO A 26 -10.50 12.45 17.58
CA PRO A 26 -9.57 11.51 16.99
C PRO A 26 -9.06 11.95 15.62
N LEU A 27 -9.93 12.55 14.80
CA LEU A 27 -9.54 13.08 13.48
C LEU A 27 -8.50 14.20 13.61
N GLY A 28 -8.71 15.16 14.52
CA GLY A 28 -7.76 16.25 14.75
C GLY A 28 -6.40 15.77 15.27
N LYS A 29 -6.38 14.75 16.13
CA LYS A 29 -5.14 14.12 16.60
C LYS A 29 -4.42 13.39 15.48
N ALA A 30 -5.17 12.58 14.71
CA ALA A 30 -4.64 11.85 13.58
C ALA A 30 -4.05 12.80 12.53
N SER A 31 -4.77 13.86 12.17
CA SER A 31 -4.29 14.85 11.20
C SER A 31 -2.99 15.49 11.64
N LYS A 32 -2.86 15.91 12.91
CA LYS A 32 -1.61 16.45 13.45
C LYS A 32 -0.45 15.46 13.41
N LYS A 33 -0.72 14.17 13.71
CA LYS A 33 0.28 13.10 13.66
C LYS A 33 0.74 12.82 12.24
N TYR A 34 -0.20 12.71 11.29
CA TYR A 34 0.10 12.35 9.91
C TYR A 34 0.73 13.49 9.11
N MET A 35 0.39 14.75 9.39
CA MET A 35 1.07 15.91 8.80
C MET A 35 2.58 15.91 9.07
N ARG A 36 3.03 15.42 10.23
CA ARG A 36 4.47 15.28 10.54
C ARG A 36 5.15 14.25 9.62
N ASN A 37 4.40 13.31 9.08
CA ASN A 37 4.86 12.26 8.18
C ASN A 37 4.41 12.50 6.74
N HIS A 38 4.15 13.76 6.37
CA HIS A 38 3.76 14.16 5.02
C HIS A 38 2.46 13.52 4.50
N GLY A 39 1.55 13.21 5.40
CA GLY A 39 0.20 12.72 5.08
C GLY A 39 -0.87 13.64 5.63
N ILE A 40 -2.00 13.80 4.96
CA ILE A 40 -3.13 14.62 5.39
C ILE A 40 -4.45 13.87 5.19
N MET A 41 -5.34 13.98 6.18
CA MET A 41 -6.75 13.59 6.11
C MET A 41 -7.61 14.84 6.06
N LEU A 42 -8.47 14.97 5.06
CA LEU A 42 -9.28 16.16 4.83
C LEU A 42 -10.68 16.10 5.46
N GLY A 43 -11.05 14.98 6.07
CA GLY A 43 -12.34 14.83 6.73
C GLY A 43 -12.61 13.41 7.18
N TYR A 44 -13.75 13.21 7.87
CA TYR A 44 -14.16 11.89 8.34
C TYR A 44 -14.59 10.95 7.20
N GLN A 45 -14.96 11.50 6.04
CA GLN A 45 -15.29 10.72 4.85
C GLN A 45 -14.16 9.75 4.47
N SER A 46 -12.90 10.18 4.59
CA SER A 46 -11.74 9.30 4.35
C SER A 46 -11.70 8.08 5.27
N VAL A 47 -12.23 8.20 6.49
CA VAL A 47 -12.33 7.07 7.41
C VAL A 47 -13.40 6.09 6.93
N GLU A 48 -14.56 6.59 6.50
CA GLU A 48 -15.66 5.76 6.00
C GLU A 48 -15.32 5.04 4.70
N ASP A 49 -14.56 5.70 3.82
CA ASP A 49 -14.16 5.15 2.53
C ASP A 49 -13.13 4.00 2.65
N PHE A 50 -12.30 4.00 3.70
CA PHE A 50 -11.11 3.12 3.75
C PHE A 50 -10.96 2.29 5.03
N TYR A 51 -11.81 2.43 6.05
CA TYR A 51 -11.63 1.70 7.31
C TYR A 51 -11.75 0.17 7.19
N ASP A 52 -12.50 -0.31 6.21
CA ASP A 52 -12.75 -1.73 5.94
C ASP A 52 -11.83 -2.31 4.84
N ALA A 53 -10.91 -1.50 4.30
CA ALA A 53 -9.93 -1.99 3.34
C ALA A 53 -9.15 -3.18 3.93
N ASN A 54 -9.10 -4.29 3.20
CA ASN A 54 -8.42 -5.53 3.58
C ASN A 54 -7.21 -5.84 2.68
N SER A 55 -7.04 -5.09 1.60
CA SER A 55 -5.92 -5.25 0.68
C SER A 55 -5.47 -3.90 0.13
N VAL A 56 -4.22 -3.88 -0.32
CA VAL A 56 -3.63 -2.74 -1.02
C VAL A 56 -2.91 -3.23 -2.26
N MET A 57 -3.12 -2.55 -3.37
CA MET A 57 -2.36 -2.79 -4.60
C MET A 57 -1.32 -1.69 -4.76
N ILE A 58 -0.09 -2.09 -5.07
CA ILE A 58 1.06 -1.20 -5.21
C ILE A 58 1.90 -1.61 -6.41
N ASP A 59 2.51 -0.63 -7.05
CA ASP A 59 3.52 -0.89 -8.08
C ASP A 59 4.86 -1.28 -7.42
N ALA A 60 5.64 -2.12 -8.10
CA ALA A 60 6.91 -2.60 -7.55
C ALA A 60 7.93 -1.47 -7.29
N ASP A 61 7.89 -0.37 -8.05
CA ASP A 61 8.72 0.83 -7.84
C ASP A 61 8.49 1.49 -6.48
N THR A 62 7.28 1.35 -5.94
CA THR A 62 6.93 1.83 -4.60
C THR A 62 7.66 1.07 -3.49
N LEU A 63 7.90 -0.23 -3.69
CA LEU A 63 8.67 -1.09 -2.78
C LEU A 63 10.17 -0.96 -3.00
N PHE A 64 10.57 -0.73 -4.24
CA PHE A 64 11.95 -0.65 -4.68
C PHE A 64 12.20 0.72 -5.36
N PRO A 65 12.25 1.81 -4.58
CA PRO A 65 12.55 3.13 -5.12
C PRO A 65 13.97 3.19 -5.69
N ALA A 66 14.28 4.25 -6.43
CA ALA A 66 15.59 4.50 -7.00
C ALA A 66 16.75 4.18 -6.05
N GLY A 67 17.75 3.46 -6.54
CA GLY A 67 18.89 3.02 -5.75
C GLY A 67 18.68 1.76 -4.89
N SER A 68 17.47 1.17 -4.90
CA SER A 68 17.21 -0.11 -4.21
C SER A 68 17.82 -1.30 -4.95
N ILE A 69 18.07 -1.17 -6.24
CA ILE A 69 18.66 -2.20 -7.09
C ILE A 69 20.02 -1.71 -7.57
N ARG A 70 21.03 -2.57 -7.48
CA ARG A 70 22.39 -2.27 -7.91
C ARG A 70 22.90 -3.33 -8.87
N LEU A 71 23.59 -2.93 -9.91
CA LEU A 71 24.33 -3.81 -10.80
C LEU A 71 25.68 -4.14 -10.14
N CYS A 72 25.87 -5.42 -9.78
CA CYS A 72 27.11 -5.89 -9.12
C CYS A 72 28.16 -6.29 -10.14
N SER A 73 27.78 -7.04 -11.17
CA SER A 73 28.71 -7.46 -12.22
C SER A 73 27.97 -7.83 -13.50
N ILE A 74 28.72 -7.82 -14.60
CA ILE A 74 28.26 -8.27 -15.91
C ILE A 74 29.25 -9.34 -16.40
N LYS A 75 28.71 -10.48 -16.83
CA LYS A 75 29.48 -11.52 -17.50
C LYS A 75 29.03 -11.59 -18.96
N LEU A 76 29.96 -11.37 -19.85
CA LEU A 76 29.73 -11.46 -21.29
C LEU A 76 29.97 -12.88 -21.80
N PHE A 77 29.20 -13.26 -22.80
CA PHE A 77 29.33 -14.52 -23.56
C PHE A 77 29.46 -14.17 -25.03
N SER A 78 30.06 -15.05 -25.78
CA SER A 78 30.37 -14.81 -27.19
C SER A 78 31.20 -13.52 -27.40
N ASP A 79 31.24 -13.00 -28.60
CA ASP A 79 31.95 -11.76 -28.95
C ASP A 79 31.10 -10.50 -28.71
N THR A 80 30.15 -10.55 -27.78
CA THR A 80 29.27 -9.43 -27.49
C THR A 80 30.04 -8.31 -26.76
N LYS A 81 29.90 -7.08 -27.24
CA LYS A 81 30.45 -5.90 -26.57
C LYS A 81 29.58 -5.49 -25.39
N ILE A 82 30.23 -5.06 -24.30
CA ILE A 82 29.52 -4.64 -23.09
C ILE A 82 28.55 -3.51 -23.35
N ASP A 83 28.94 -2.54 -24.18
CA ASP A 83 28.11 -1.36 -24.50
C ASP A 83 26.84 -1.76 -25.27
N GLU A 84 26.93 -2.73 -26.19
CA GLU A 84 25.79 -3.26 -26.93
C GLU A 84 24.84 -4.01 -25.99
N ALA A 85 25.36 -4.89 -25.13
CA ALA A 85 24.54 -5.62 -24.16
C ALA A 85 23.81 -4.69 -23.17
N LEU A 86 24.51 -3.66 -22.68
CA LEU A 86 23.92 -2.65 -21.81
C LEU A 86 22.83 -1.85 -22.52
N LEU A 87 23.07 -1.43 -23.74
CA LEU A 87 22.11 -0.63 -24.52
C LEU A 87 20.86 -1.43 -24.87
N ASP A 88 21.01 -2.70 -25.27
CA ASP A 88 19.88 -3.58 -25.56
C ASP A 88 19.02 -3.84 -24.30
N ALA A 89 19.66 -4.14 -23.16
CA ALA A 89 18.97 -4.30 -21.86
C ALA A 89 18.28 -3.01 -21.42
N ALA A 90 18.97 -1.86 -21.52
CA ALA A 90 18.42 -0.55 -21.19
C ALA A 90 17.21 -0.20 -22.08
N SER A 91 17.31 -0.42 -23.39
CA SER A 91 16.22 -0.13 -24.33
C SER A 91 14.98 -0.97 -24.03
N LEU A 92 15.16 -2.26 -23.76
CA LEU A 92 14.06 -3.17 -23.50
C LEU A 92 13.38 -2.88 -22.15
N THR A 93 14.16 -2.64 -21.09
CA THR A 93 13.64 -2.34 -19.75
C THR A 93 12.96 -0.96 -19.68
N ALA A 94 13.50 0.04 -20.39
CA ALA A 94 12.88 1.37 -20.50
C ALA A 94 11.54 1.31 -21.24
N HIS A 95 11.47 0.56 -22.36
CA HIS A 95 10.23 0.37 -23.12
C HIS A 95 9.17 -0.35 -22.29
N ALA A 96 9.56 -1.35 -21.52
CA ALA A 96 8.69 -2.15 -20.68
C ALA A 96 8.15 -1.40 -19.45
N GLY A 97 8.82 -0.36 -19.00
CA GLY A 97 8.54 0.28 -17.71
C GLY A 97 8.97 -0.57 -16.49
N SER A 98 10.02 -1.39 -16.66
CA SER A 98 10.65 -2.17 -15.60
C SER A 98 11.26 -1.28 -14.52
N ILE A 99 11.31 -1.76 -13.28
CA ILE A 99 12.03 -1.07 -12.18
C ILE A 99 13.55 -1.02 -12.43
N LEU A 100 14.07 -1.84 -13.35
CA LEU A 100 15.46 -1.78 -13.80
C LEU A 100 15.76 -0.59 -14.72
N LYS A 101 14.75 0.13 -15.18
CA LYS A 101 14.93 1.30 -16.05
C LYS A 101 15.90 2.31 -15.43
N GLU A 102 15.73 2.61 -14.15
CA GLU A 102 16.59 3.57 -13.45
C GLU A 102 18.03 3.06 -13.32
N LEU A 103 18.20 1.77 -12.96
CA LEU A 103 19.50 1.13 -12.90
C LEU A 103 20.27 1.28 -14.23
N PHE A 104 19.64 0.94 -15.34
CA PHE A 104 20.28 1.04 -16.64
C PHE A 104 20.43 2.50 -17.10
N SER A 105 19.52 3.39 -16.76
CA SER A 105 19.66 4.83 -17.02
C SER A 105 20.90 5.41 -16.34
N ASP A 106 21.15 5.02 -15.09
CA ASP A 106 22.36 5.44 -14.36
C ASP A 106 23.63 4.92 -15.03
N VAL A 107 23.64 3.67 -15.50
CA VAL A 107 24.77 3.05 -16.20
C VAL A 107 25.08 3.76 -17.51
N ILE A 108 24.06 4.18 -18.27
CA ILE A 108 24.23 4.94 -19.52
C ILE A 108 24.36 6.47 -19.29
N SER A 109 24.54 6.89 -18.03
CA SER A 109 24.70 8.30 -17.62
C SER A 109 23.54 9.19 -18.04
N GLY A 110 22.30 8.67 -17.97
CA GLY A 110 21.08 9.42 -18.28
C GLY A 110 20.88 9.77 -19.76
N LYS A 111 21.68 9.20 -20.66
CA LYS A 111 21.57 9.46 -22.12
C LYS A 111 20.43 8.66 -22.74
N GLU A 112 19.18 8.97 -22.40
CA GLU A 112 18.01 8.26 -22.92
C GLU A 112 17.87 8.39 -24.45
N ASN A 113 18.47 9.39 -25.08
CA ASN A 113 18.45 9.62 -26.53
C ASN A 113 19.22 8.56 -27.34
N ILE A 114 20.07 7.76 -26.69
CA ILE A 114 20.77 6.64 -27.37
C ILE A 114 19.98 5.34 -27.35
N LEU A 115 18.89 5.29 -26.60
CA LEU A 115 18.05 4.07 -26.51
C LEU A 115 17.46 3.74 -27.88
N SER A 116 17.53 2.48 -28.23
CA SER A 116 16.98 1.96 -29.49
C SER A 116 15.48 1.76 -29.37
N ARG A 117 14.78 1.93 -30.50
CA ARG A 117 13.36 1.63 -30.58
C ARG A 117 13.12 0.13 -30.45
N VAL A 118 12.20 -0.27 -29.57
CA VAL A 118 11.78 -1.65 -29.39
C VAL A 118 10.52 -1.90 -30.22
N GLU A 119 10.52 -2.98 -31.00
CA GLU A 119 9.40 -3.43 -31.81
C GLU A 119 8.95 -4.81 -31.37
N ASN A 120 7.70 -5.18 -31.65
CA ASN A 120 7.11 -6.49 -31.33
C ASN A 120 7.38 -6.93 -29.87
N PHE A 121 7.20 -5.99 -28.96
CA PHE A 121 7.42 -6.22 -27.53
C PHE A 121 6.39 -7.21 -26.98
N VAL A 122 6.90 -8.24 -26.30
CA VAL A 122 6.11 -9.24 -25.58
C VAL A 122 6.67 -9.41 -24.18
N TYR A 123 5.80 -9.51 -23.24
CA TYR A 123 6.12 -9.90 -21.86
C TYR A 123 5.75 -11.36 -21.64
N GLU A 124 6.64 -12.14 -21.07
CA GLU A 124 6.41 -13.52 -20.67
C GLU A 124 6.29 -13.59 -19.13
N ASP A 125 5.08 -13.96 -18.63
CA ASP A 125 4.75 -13.93 -17.21
C ASP A 125 5.80 -14.67 -16.38
N SER A 126 6.35 -13.97 -15.39
CA SER A 126 7.37 -14.45 -14.44
C SER A 126 8.70 -14.89 -15.07
N MET A 127 8.88 -14.71 -16.36
CA MET A 127 10.09 -15.12 -17.08
C MET A 127 10.91 -13.94 -17.58
N GLY A 128 10.27 -12.92 -18.19
CA GLY A 128 10.98 -11.73 -18.63
C GLY A 128 10.38 -11.06 -19.87
N LEU A 129 11.25 -10.37 -20.60
CA LEU A 129 10.92 -9.46 -21.68
C LEU A 129 11.48 -9.99 -23.00
N CYS A 130 10.68 -9.87 -24.07
CA CYS A 130 11.08 -10.17 -25.42
C CYS A 130 10.75 -8.97 -26.32
N GLY A 131 11.65 -8.61 -27.22
CA GLY A 131 11.41 -7.55 -28.19
C GLY A 131 12.41 -7.62 -29.34
N TRP A 132 12.19 -6.77 -30.34
CA TRP A 132 13.08 -6.63 -31.48
C TRP A 132 13.74 -5.25 -31.44
N ILE A 133 15.07 -5.24 -31.55
CA ILE A 133 15.89 -4.04 -31.60
C ILE A 133 16.81 -4.17 -32.82
N ASN A 134 16.76 -3.20 -33.73
CA ASN A 134 17.60 -3.19 -34.92
C ASN A 134 17.57 -4.55 -35.71
N ASN A 135 16.39 -5.11 -35.91
CA ASN A 135 16.16 -6.40 -36.57
C ASN A 135 16.77 -7.61 -35.81
N LYS A 136 17.22 -7.46 -34.60
CA LYS A 136 17.69 -8.53 -33.71
C LYS A 136 16.62 -8.85 -32.66
N ARG A 137 16.33 -10.13 -32.44
CA ARG A 137 15.47 -10.55 -31.36
C ARG A 137 16.24 -10.51 -30.07
N ILE A 138 15.73 -9.77 -29.08
CA ILE A 138 16.34 -9.61 -27.76
C ILE A 138 15.44 -10.28 -26.72
N LEU A 139 16.02 -11.11 -25.89
CA LEU A 139 15.38 -11.68 -24.70
C LEU A 139 16.12 -11.19 -23.48
N PHE A 140 15.39 -10.73 -22.48
CA PHE A 140 15.95 -10.27 -21.20
C PHE A 140 15.11 -10.78 -20.03
N GLY A 141 15.67 -11.63 -19.19
CA GLY A 141 14.93 -12.24 -18.09
C GLY A 141 15.70 -13.28 -17.31
N ASN A 142 14.95 -14.14 -16.61
CA ASN A 142 15.53 -15.21 -15.80
C ASN A 142 15.97 -16.43 -16.65
N ARG A 143 16.48 -17.44 -15.98
CA ARG A 143 16.91 -18.71 -16.59
C ARG A 143 15.76 -19.42 -17.33
N GLU A 144 14.55 -19.36 -16.77
CA GLU A 144 13.37 -20.02 -17.33
C GLU A 144 13.03 -19.44 -18.72
N LEU A 145 13.17 -18.13 -18.91
CA LEU A 145 13.03 -17.49 -20.23
C LEU A 145 14.03 -18.04 -21.24
N MET A 146 15.29 -18.16 -20.84
CA MET A 146 16.32 -18.66 -21.73
C MET A 146 16.07 -20.12 -22.14
N ASN A 147 15.64 -20.94 -21.16
CA ASN A 147 15.32 -22.35 -21.42
C ASN A 147 14.09 -22.51 -22.31
N SER A 148 13.03 -21.73 -22.12
CA SER A 148 11.80 -21.78 -22.92
C SER A 148 12.05 -21.43 -24.39
N HIS A 149 13.07 -20.61 -24.65
CA HIS A 149 13.49 -20.23 -25.99
C HIS A 149 14.68 -21.03 -26.52
N ASN A 150 15.09 -22.12 -25.85
CA ASN A 150 16.19 -23.00 -26.24
C ASN A 150 17.52 -22.25 -26.44
N ILE A 151 17.82 -21.29 -25.60
CA ILE A 151 19.09 -20.56 -25.63
C ILE A 151 20.18 -21.46 -25.04
N GLU A 152 21.20 -21.74 -25.85
CA GLU A 152 22.35 -22.57 -25.43
C GLU A 152 23.41 -21.74 -24.67
N GLY A 153 24.30 -22.44 -23.96
CA GLY A 153 25.43 -21.81 -23.27
C GLY A 153 25.12 -21.19 -21.92
N ILE A 154 23.91 -21.38 -21.38
CA ILE A 154 23.55 -20.90 -20.04
C ILE A 154 24.45 -21.60 -19.00
N PRO A 155 25.08 -20.87 -18.05
CA PRO A 155 25.86 -21.47 -16.97
C PRO A 155 25.07 -22.51 -16.19
N THR A 156 25.74 -23.57 -15.71
CA THR A 156 25.08 -24.54 -14.84
C THR A 156 24.55 -23.86 -13.56
N LYS A 157 23.52 -24.42 -12.93
CA LYS A 157 22.97 -23.87 -11.68
C LYS A 157 24.05 -23.71 -10.60
N THR A 158 25.01 -24.61 -10.52
CA THR A 158 26.14 -24.52 -9.57
C THR A 158 27.02 -23.29 -9.87
N LYS A 159 27.34 -23.04 -11.14
CA LYS A 159 28.10 -21.83 -11.51
C LYS A 159 27.30 -20.55 -11.32
N GLU A 160 26.00 -20.58 -11.56
CA GLU A 160 25.12 -19.43 -11.31
C GLU A 160 25.07 -19.11 -9.81
N SER A 161 24.95 -20.14 -8.95
CA SER A 161 24.91 -19.94 -7.49
C SER A 161 26.18 -19.30 -6.93
N GLU A 162 27.35 -19.55 -7.55
CA GLU A 162 28.60 -18.85 -7.18
C GLU A 162 28.53 -17.33 -7.42
N PHE A 163 27.80 -16.89 -8.46
CA PHE A 163 27.62 -15.48 -8.76
C PHE A 163 26.46 -14.84 -7.99
N THR A 164 25.47 -15.64 -7.60
CA THR A 164 24.27 -15.18 -6.88
C THR A 164 24.36 -15.37 -5.36
N GLU A 165 25.55 -15.65 -4.84
CA GLU A 165 25.79 -15.68 -3.39
C GLU A 165 25.34 -14.40 -2.71
N ASN A 166 24.95 -14.51 -1.43
CA ASN A 166 24.47 -13.39 -0.60
C ASN A 166 23.17 -12.73 -1.10
N GLY A 167 22.29 -13.50 -1.75
CA GLY A 167 20.98 -13.01 -2.13
C GLY A 167 20.97 -12.07 -3.34
N LYS A 168 21.91 -12.28 -4.28
CA LYS A 168 21.91 -11.62 -5.58
C LYS A 168 21.05 -12.41 -6.57
N ASP A 169 20.57 -11.75 -7.61
CA ASP A 169 19.78 -12.34 -8.68
C ASP A 169 20.53 -12.26 -10.01
N ALA A 170 20.38 -13.30 -10.85
CA ALA A 170 20.96 -13.35 -12.19
C ALA A 170 19.88 -13.09 -13.26
N LEU A 171 20.14 -12.15 -14.14
CA LEU A 171 19.33 -11.86 -15.33
C LEU A 171 20.16 -12.10 -16.59
N TYR A 172 19.58 -12.75 -17.55
CA TYR A 172 20.22 -13.12 -18.80
C TYR A 172 19.74 -12.26 -19.97
N LEU A 173 20.67 -11.93 -20.85
CA LEU A 173 20.39 -11.29 -22.11
C LEU A 173 20.77 -12.26 -23.25
N SER A 174 19.82 -12.49 -24.14
CA SER A 174 20.09 -13.20 -25.40
C SER A 174 19.83 -12.30 -26.59
N VAL A 175 20.69 -12.37 -27.58
CA VAL A 175 20.61 -11.62 -28.82
C VAL A 175 20.59 -12.60 -29.99
N SER A 176 19.53 -12.58 -30.78
CA SER A 176 19.34 -13.43 -31.97
C SER A 176 19.55 -14.93 -31.69
N GLY A 177 19.11 -15.41 -30.51
CA GLY A 177 19.19 -16.81 -30.13
C GLY A 177 20.50 -17.23 -29.45
N ASN A 178 21.47 -16.34 -29.31
CA ASN A 178 22.72 -16.62 -28.61
C ASN A 178 22.74 -15.93 -27.23
N LEU A 179 23.30 -16.59 -26.22
CA LEU A 179 23.51 -15.96 -24.93
C LEU A 179 24.56 -14.86 -25.06
N ALA A 180 24.19 -13.61 -24.76
CA ALA A 180 25.04 -12.43 -24.90
C ALA A 180 25.65 -12.00 -23.56
N ALA A 181 24.83 -11.89 -22.52
CA ALA A 181 25.31 -11.42 -21.22
C ALA A 181 24.50 -12.03 -20.05
N MET A 182 25.10 -12.02 -18.87
CA MET A 182 24.46 -12.27 -17.59
C MET A 182 24.74 -11.08 -16.67
N PHE A 183 23.70 -10.46 -16.18
CA PHE A 183 23.73 -9.33 -15.24
C PHE A 183 23.47 -9.87 -13.84
N ILE A 184 24.36 -9.57 -12.91
CA ILE A 184 24.17 -9.89 -11.50
C ILE A 184 23.72 -8.63 -10.78
N ILE A 185 22.52 -8.67 -10.23
CA ILE A 185 21.90 -7.58 -9.52
C ILE A 185 21.74 -7.89 -8.04
N GLU A 186 21.84 -6.88 -7.21
CA GLU A 186 21.56 -6.94 -5.78
C GLU A 186 20.34 -6.05 -5.49
N ILE A 187 19.37 -6.64 -4.75
CA ILE A 187 18.15 -5.95 -4.38
C ILE A 187 18.17 -5.71 -2.88
N THR A 188 17.97 -4.48 -2.48
CA THR A 188 17.93 -4.08 -1.06
C THR A 188 16.57 -3.51 -0.70
N ALA A 189 16.03 -3.94 0.43
CA ALA A 189 14.78 -3.41 0.96
C ALA A 189 15.05 -2.33 2.00
N GLY A 190 14.49 -1.14 1.81
CA GLY A 190 14.62 -0.03 2.74
C GLY A 190 13.94 -0.32 4.10
N ASP A 191 14.60 0.03 5.21
CA ASP A 191 14.08 -0.24 6.57
C ASP A 191 12.72 0.41 6.84
N SER A 192 12.46 1.58 6.29
CA SER A 192 11.19 2.27 6.41
C SER A 192 10.04 1.49 5.72
N ILE A 193 10.33 0.92 4.55
CA ILE A 193 9.38 0.11 3.79
C ILE A 193 9.17 -1.24 4.50
N LYS A 194 10.22 -1.88 4.99
CA LYS A 194 10.12 -3.10 5.84
C LYS A 194 9.18 -2.89 7.03
N LYS A 195 9.35 -1.77 7.75
CA LYS A 195 8.48 -1.43 8.88
C LYS A 195 7.02 -1.24 8.45
N SER A 196 6.79 -0.61 7.31
CA SER A 196 5.43 -0.39 6.78
C SER A 196 4.79 -1.69 6.33
N MET A 197 5.53 -2.58 5.66
CA MET A 197 5.07 -3.93 5.31
C MET A 197 4.66 -4.72 6.56
N LYS A 198 5.50 -4.75 7.61
CA LYS A 198 5.15 -5.39 8.88
C LYS A 198 3.93 -4.78 9.57
N GLN A 199 3.68 -3.48 9.39
CA GLN A 199 2.46 -2.86 9.90
C GLN A 199 1.22 -3.34 9.14
N LEU A 200 1.28 -3.49 7.81
CA LEU A 200 0.21 -4.07 7.01
C LEU A 200 -0.07 -5.51 7.43
N GLU A 201 0.95 -6.34 7.58
CA GLU A 201 0.85 -7.72 8.04
C GLU A 201 0.15 -7.83 9.41
N LYS A 202 0.56 -7.01 10.37
CA LYS A 202 -0.05 -6.96 11.72
C LYS A 202 -1.55 -6.63 11.69
N HIS A 203 -2.03 -6.01 10.63
CA HIS A 203 -3.44 -5.67 10.44
C HIS A 203 -4.15 -6.58 9.45
N ASP A 204 -3.55 -7.76 9.14
CA ASP A 204 -4.06 -8.76 8.21
C ASP A 204 -4.42 -8.17 6.83
N MET A 205 -3.58 -7.23 6.36
CA MET A 205 -3.76 -6.58 5.06
C MET A 205 -2.98 -7.32 3.99
N ALA A 206 -3.68 -7.81 2.98
CA ALA A 206 -3.05 -8.39 1.81
C ALA A 206 -2.38 -7.32 0.95
N VAL A 207 -1.21 -7.65 0.40
CA VAL A 207 -0.47 -6.78 -0.51
C VAL A 207 -0.45 -7.41 -1.89
N ILE A 208 -0.99 -6.70 -2.87
CA ILE A 208 -1.01 -7.10 -4.27
C ILE A 208 0.01 -6.26 -5.00
N ILE A 209 1.00 -6.90 -5.60
CA ILE A 209 2.11 -6.21 -6.27
C ILE A 209 1.91 -6.26 -7.77
N LYS A 210 1.98 -5.11 -8.40
CA LYS A 210 2.00 -4.97 -9.85
C LYS A 210 3.44 -4.86 -10.30
N THR A 211 3.91 -5.84 -11.06
CA THR A 211 5.27 -5.88 -11.59
C THR A 211 5.32 -6.66 -12.89
N ILE A 212 6.27 -6.30 -13.73
CA ILE A 212 6.66 -7.02 -14.95
C ILE A 212 8.03 -7.69 -14.77
N ASP A 213 8.68 -7.49 -13.65
CA ASP A 213 10.06 -7.91 -13.42
C ASP A 213 10.12 -9.35 -12.90
N PRO A 214 10.79 -10.27 -13.59
CA PRO A 214 10.75 -11.70 -13.31
C PRO A 214 11.45 -12.09 -11.98
N PHE A 215 12.31 -11.25 -11.45
CA PHE A 215 13.02 -11.47 -10.18
C PHE A 215 12.19 -11.03 -8.97
N ILE A 216 11.08 -10.29 -9.18
CA ILE A 216 10.13 -9.95 -8.13
C ILE A 216 9.14 -11.09 -7.97
N THR A 217 9.46 -12.02 -7.11
CA THR A 217 8.62 -13.19 -6.77
C THR A 217 8.09 -13.07 -5.34
N ILE A 218 7.03 -13.81 -5.03
CA ILE A 218 6.46 -13.86 -3.68
C ILE A 218 7.53 -14.25 -2.65
N ASN A 219 8.28 -15.32 -2.90
CA ASN A 219 9.33 -15.78 -2.02
C ASN A 219 10.40 -14.70 -1.80
N ARG A 220 10.79 -14.01 -2.87
CA ARG A 220 11.81 -12.96 -2.79
C ARG A 220 11.35 -11.77 -1.94
N ILE A 221 10.09 -11.36 -2.10
CA ILE A 221 9.50 -10.28 -1.30
C ILE A 221 9.36 -10.70 0.16
N SER A 222 8.90 -11.92 0.39
CA SER A 222 8.79 -12.48 1.74
C SER A 222 10.14 -12.48 2.45
N GLU A 223 11.21 -12.94 1.82
CA GLU A 223 12.57 -12.91 2.37
C GLU A 223 13.05 -11.49 2.66
N LEU A 224 12.92 -10.58 1.69
CA LEU A 224 13.43 -9.22 1.80
C LEU A 224 12.72 -8.38 2.87
N PHE A 225 11.41 -8.52 2.98
CA PHE A 225 10.58 -7.72 3.89
C PHE A 225 10.19 -8.46 5.18
N GLY A 226 10.38 -9.77 5.24
CA GLY A 226 9.92 -10.63 6.33
C GLY A 226 8.39 -10.63 6.42
N PHE A 227 7.71 -10.74 5.29
CA PHE A 227 6.25 -10.66 5.16
C PHE A 227 5.68 -12.05 4.82
N THR A 228 4.49 -12.37 5.33
CA THR A 228 3.86 -13.68 5.15
C THR A 228 3.40 -13.90 3.71
N ASP A 229 3.76 -15.02 3.11
CA ASP A 229 3.48 -15.36 1.70
C ASP A 229 1.98 -15.40 1.38
N GLU A 230 1.17 -15.87 2.33
CA GLU A 230 -0.30 -15.98 2.16
C GLU A 230 -0.97 -14.64 1.88
N LEU A 231 -0.42 -13.56 2.46
CA LEU A 231 -0.90 -12.19 2.29
C LEU A 231 -0.28 -11.47 1.09
N LEU A 232 0.66 -12.13 0.36
CA LEU A 232 1.28 -11.58 -0.84
C LEU A 232 0.63 -12.15 -2.09
N LYS A 233 0.37 -11.27 -3.06
CA LYS A 233 -0.07 -11.64 -4.41
C LYS A 233 0.67 -10.80 -5.43
N ILE A 234 0.94 -11.41 -6.59
CA ILE A 234 1.46 -10.70 -7.76
C ILE A 234 0.38 -10.76 -8.83
N ILE A 235 0.05 -9.60 -9.41
CA ILE A 235 -0.96 -9.54 -10.47
C ILE A 235 -0.36 -10.08 -11.78
N PRO A 236 -1.01 -11.04 -12.45
CA PRO A 236 -0.57 -11.50 -13.77
C PRO A 236 -0.60 -10.37 -14.80
N THR A 237 0.39 -10.30 -15.67
CA THR A 237 0.53 -9.20 -16.65
C THR A 237 -0.68 -9.06 -17.57
N ARG A 238 -1.31 -10.17 -17.94
CA ARG A 238 -2.57 -10.17 -18.73
C ARG A 238 -3.68 -9.38 -18.06
N MET A 239 -3.75 -9.38 -16.73
CA MET A 239 -4.77 -8.66 -15.95
C MET A 239 -4.41 -7.19 -15.73
N MET A 240 -3.12 -6.81 -15.89
CA MET A 240 -2.70 -5.42 -15.68
C MET A 240 -3.37 -4.45 -16.63
N LYS A 241 -3.51 -4.83 -17.91
CA LYS A 241 -4.15 -3.98 -18.92
C LYS A 241 -5.63 -3.75 -18.61
N ASP A 242 -6.34 -4.78 -18.19
CA ASP A 242 -7.75 -4.69 -17.84
C ASP A 242 -7.93 -3.86 -16.57
N PHE A 243 -7.09 -4.08 -15.58
CA PHE A 243 -7.06 -3.29 -14.35
C PHE A 243 -6.77 -1.80 -14.63
N ASP A 244 -5.76 -1.49 -15.45
CA ASP A 244 -5.43 -0.11 -15.81
C ASP A 244 -6.56 0.55 -16.61
N ALA A 245 -7.26 -0.19 -17.46
CA ALA A 245 -8.40 0.32 -18.21
C ALA A 245 -9.59 0.66 -17.29
N GLU A 246 -9.89 -0.19 -16.32
CA GLU A 246 -10.98 0.03 -15.37
C GLU A 246 -10.66 1.15 -14.37
N THR A 247 -9.43 1.23 -13.86
CA THR A 247 -9.02 2.28 -12.93
C THR A 247 -8.95 3.67 -13.56
N ARG A 248 -8.67 3.76 -14.87
CA ARG A 248 -8.69 5.04 -15.61
C ARG A 248 -10.10 5.61 -15.80
N ARG A 249 -11.13 4.79 -15.71
CA ARG A 249 -12.54 5.19 -15.91
C ARG A 249 -13.17 5.83 -14.68
N THR A 250 -12.47 5.91 -13.55
CA THR A 250 -13.02 6.52 -12.34
C THR A 250 -13.31 8.00 -12.57
N LYS A 251 -14.58 8.39 -12.33
CA LYS A 251 -15.01 9.78 -12.31
C LYS A 251 -14.17 10.56 -11.31
N LYS A 252 -14.04 11.88 -11.50
CA LYS A 252 -13.42 12.79 -10.52
C LYS A 252 -13.99 12.50 -9.12
N ILE A 253 -13.21 11.85 -8.29
CA ILE A 253 -13.55 11.61 -6.89
C ILE A 253 -12.96 12.77 -6.10
N SER A 254 -13.72 13.28 -5.13
CA SER A 254 -13.20 14.29 -4.22
C SER A 254 -12.05 13.67 -3.41
N THR A 255 -10.91 14.35 -3.38
CA THR A 255 -9.74 13.87 -2.59
C THR A 255 -10.05 14.00 -1.11
N SER A 256 -10.07 12.87 -0.40
CA SER A 256 -10.30 12.81 1.04
C SER A 256 -9.03 12.59 1.85
N MET A 257 -7.98 12.05 1.21
CA MET A 257 -6.65 11.87 1.78
C MET A 257 -5.58 12.21 0.75
N ALA A 258 -4.44 12.71 1.21
CA ALA A 258 -3.27 12.95 0.37
C ALA A 258 -1.99 12.62 1.13
N CYS A 259 -0.97 12.13 0.44
CA CYS A 259 0.37 11.90 0.96
C CYS A 259 1.43 12.32 -0.06
N SER A 260 2.68 12.47 0.40
CA SER A 260 3.80 12.90 -0.44
C SER A 260 4.36 11.83 -1.39
N GLY A 261 3.61 10.79 -1.70
CA GLY A 261 4.06 9.68 -2.55
C GLY A 261 4.93 8.64 -1.82
N LYS A 262 5.27 8.84 -0.55
CA LYS A 262 6.03 7.85 0.23
C LYS A 262 5.12 6.72 0.70
N PHE A 263 5.52 5.49 0.45
CA PHE A 263 4.79 4.29 0.89
C PHE A 263 4.48 4.29 2.39
N THR A 264 5.43 4.71 3.21
CA THR A 264 5.25 4.84 4.67
C THR A 264 4.11 5.77 5.07
N SER A 265 4.00 6.92 4.39
CA SER A 265 2.93 7.88 4.65
C SER A 265 1.57 7.33 4.23
N PHE A 266 1.52 6.66 3.09
CA PHE A 266 0.33 5.99 2.58
C PHE A 266 -0.18 4.92 3.57
N VAL A 267 0.71 4.00 4.01
CA VAL A 267 0.36 2.94 4.96
C VAL A 267 -0.14 3.52 6.29
N GLN A 268 0.50 4.56 6.80
CA GLN A 268 0.07 5.21 8.04
C GLN A 268 -1.32 5.84 7.91
N LEU A 269 -1.63 6.49 6.80
CA LEU A 269 -2.95 7.05 6.53
C LEU A 269 -4.01 5.93 6.49
N LEU A 270 -3.74 4.88 5.71
CA LEU A 270 -4.65 3.76 5.54
C LEU A 270 -4.96 3.05 6.86
N LEU A 271 -3.94 2.68 7.63
CA LEU A 271 -4.11 2.05 8.93
C LEU A 271 -4.72 2.99 9.97
N GLY A 272 -4.48 4.29 9.81
CA GLY A 272 -5.06 5.34 10.63
C GLY A 272 -6.59 5.39 10.54
N THR A 273 -7.17 5.15 9.36
CA THR A 273 -8.63 5.09 9.20
C THR A 273 -9.25 4.00 10.09
N LYS A 274 -8.64 2.81 10.14
CA LYS A 274 -9.09 1.71 11.03
C LYS A 274 -9.03 2.10 12.50
N SER A 275 -7.95 2.77 12.92
CA SER A 275 -7.78 3.21 14.31
C SER A 275 -8.78 4.30 14.69
N ILE A 276 -9.00 5.28 13.82
CA ILE A 276 -9.99 6.33 14.03
C ILE A 276 -11.38 5.71 14.13
N ARG A 277 -11.76 4.82 13.19
CA ARG A 277 -13.06 4.15 13.19
C ARG A 277 -13.32 3.40 14.50
N LYS A 278 -12.34 2.62 15.00
CA LYS A 278 -12.44 1.93 16.29
C LYS A 278 -12.66 2.90 17.44
N THR A 279 -12.00 4.05 17.42
CA THR A 279 -12.14 5.06 18.48
C THR A 279 -13.50 5.74 18.42
N VAL A 280 -13.97 6.10 17.23
CA VAL A 280 -15.29 6.69 17.00
C VAL A 280 -16.40 5.71 17.40
N SER A 281 -16.31 4.44 16.97
CA SER A 281 -17.29 3.41 17.34
C SER A 281 -17.40 3.24 18.87
N ALA A 282 -16.28 3.24 19.58
CA ALA A 282 -16.28 3.18 21.02
C ALA A 282 -16.96 4.40 21.66
N GLY A 283 -16.73 5.60 21.12
CA GLY A 283 -17.41 6.82 21.57
C GLY A 283 -18.92 6.77 21.34
N VAL A 284 -19.34 6.28 20.16
CA VAL A 284 -20.78 6.10 19.84
C VAL A 284 -21.43 5.10 20.78
N ILE A 285 -20.81 3.93 21.01
CA ILE A 285 -21.31 2.92 21.95
C ILE A 285 -21.48 3.52 23.35
N LEU A 286 -20.46 4.24 23.84
CA LEU A 286 -20.51 4.85 25.16
C LEU A 286 -21.66 5.87 25.27
N GLN A 287 -21.85 6.70 24.24
CA GLN A 287 -22.94 7.67 24.19
C GLN A 287 -24.32 6.98 24.11
N SER A 288 -24.42 5.88 23.36
CA SER A 288 -25.66 5.09 23.29
C SER A 288 -26.02 4.46 24.63
N VAL A 289 -25.02 3.91 25.34
CA VAL A 289 -25.22 3.38 26.72
C VAL A 289 -25.66 4.50 27.66
N SER A 290 -25.04 5.66 27.57
CA SER A 290 -25.46 6.83 28.38
C SER A 290 -26.91 7.23 28.13
N ALA A 291 -27.30 7.27 26.83
CA ALA A 291 -28.71 7.59 26.49
C ALA A 291 -29.70 6.54 27.02
N LEU A 292 -29.37 5.25 26.96
CA LEU A 292 -30.19 4.17 27.52
C LEU A 292 -30.30 4.26 29.06
N LEU A 293 -29.21 4.58 29.74
CA LEU A 293 -29.21 4.80 31.18
C LEU A 293 -30.07 6.03 31.56
N GLY A 294 -29.97 7.11 30.78
CA GLY A 294 -30.80 8.30 30.97
C GLY A 294 -32.30 7.99 30.82
N LEU A 295 -32.66 7.23 29.76
CA LEU A 295 -34.02 6.71 29.56
C LEU A 295 -34.53 5.90 30.74
N GLY A 296 -33.70 4.94 31.20
CA GLY A 296 -34.04 4.09 32.34
C GLY A 296 -34.28 4.91 33.63
N LEU A 297 -33.44 5.93 33.83
CA LEU A 297 -33.53 6.81 34.99
C LEU A 297 -34.84 7.64 34.97
N VAL A 298 -35.17 8.25 33.84
CA VAL A 298 -36.44 8.99 33.67
C VAL A 298 -37.64 8.05 33.84
N SER A 299 -37.61 6.86 33.24
CA SER A 299 -38.69 5.87 33.36
C SER A 299 -38.91 5.41 34.80
N LEU A 300 -37.83 5.17 35.56
CA LEU A 300 -37.90 4.78 36.97
C LEU A 300 -38.57 5.87 37.83
N HIS A 301 -38.16 7.13 37.63
CA HIS A 301 -38.77 8.24 38.38
C HIS A 301 -40.25 8.45 38.01
N CYS A 302 -40.61 8.26 36.76
CA CYS A 302 -42.01 8.30 36.34
C CYS A 302 -42.84 7.19 36.96
N LEU A 303 -42.32 5.94 37.07
CA LEU A 303 -42.98 4.81 37.69
C LEU A 303 -43.18 4.99 39.22
N LEU A 304 -42.19 5.62 39.86
CA LEU A 304 -42.24 5.92 41.29
C LEU A 304 -43.10 7.15 41.63
N GLY A 305 -43.67 7.84 40.65
CA GLY A 305 -44.41 9.07 40.86
C GLY A 305 -43.57 10.28 41.26
N ALA A 306 -42.24 10.14 41.20
CA ALA A 306 -41.25 11.14 41.63
C ALA A 306 -40.72 12.00 40.46
N PHE A 307 -41.51 12.13 39.35
CA PHE A 307 -41.04 12.84 38.16
C PHE A 307 -40.79 14.35 38.42
N ALA A 308 -41.43 14.92 39.42
CA ALA A 308 -41.25 16.33 39.82
C ALA A 308 -39.84 16.60 40.40
N ASP A 309 -39.15 15.57 40.90
CA ASP A 309 -37.80 15.67 41.43
C ASP A 309 -36.74 15.73 40.31
N LEU A 310 -37.12 15.31 39.10
CA LEU A 310 -36.27 15.39 37.91
C LEU A 310 -36.31 16.80 37.30
N SER A 311 -35.48 17.69 37.83
CA SER A 311 -35.32 19.01 37.20
C SER A 311 -34.52 18.92 35.89
N PRO A 312 -34.79 19.79 34.90
CA PRO A 312 -33.98 19.89 33.67
C PRO A 312 -32.49 20.12 33.95
N SER A 313 -32.16 20.79 35.06
CA SER A 313 -30.78 21.03 35.48
C SER A 313 -30.03 19.73 35.81
N TRP A 314 -30.67 18.76 36.48
CA TRP A 314 -30.10 17.46 36.75
C TRP A 314 -29.80 16.68 35.47
N LEU A 315 -30.71 16.67 34.52
CA LEU A 315 -30.49 16.02 33.24
C LEU A 315 -29.39 16.70 32.43
N LEU A 316 -29.27 18.03 32.50
CA LEU A 316 -28.15 18.75 31.89
C LEU A 316 -26.81 18.34 32.50
N ILE A 317 -26.72 18.30 33.83
CA ILE A 317 -25.50 17.86 34.54
C ILE A 317 -25.15 16.43 34.15
N TYR A 318 -26.14 15.52 34.14
CA TYR A 318 -25.96 14.15 33.68
C TYR A 318 -25.35 14.07 32.27
N ASN A 319 -25.94 14.79 31.29
CA ASN A 319 -25.45 14.83 29.92
C ASN A 319 -24.05 15.44 29.81
N LEU A 320 -23.74 16.48 30.58
CA LEU A 320 -22.39 17.07 30.62
C LEU A 320 -21.36 16.09 31.18
N ILE A 321 -21.68 15.35 32.24
CA ILE A 321 -20.79 14.31 32.77
C ILE A 321 -20.56 13.22 31.72
N CYS A 322 -21.61 12.68 31.11
CA CYS A 322 -21.50 11.67 30.08
C CYS A 322 -20.70 12.17 28.85
N THR A 323 -20.91 13.42 28.47
CA THR A 323 -20.13 14.06 27.38
C THR A 323 -18.67 14.19 27.74
N ALA A 324 -18.35 14.65 28.93
CA ALA A 324 -16.98 14.78 29.44
C ALA A 324 -16.26 13.42 29.48
N LEU A 325 -16.92 12.39 30.05
CA LEU A 325 -16.38 11.03 30.08
C LEU A 325 -16.12 10.49 28.68
N THR A 326 -17.05 10.67 27.75
CA THR A 326 -16.90 10.26 26.36
C THR A 326 -15.72 10.99 25.70
N ALA A 327 -15.62 12.31 25.86
CA ALA A 327 -14.52 13.11 25.33
C ALA A 327 -13.15 12.68 25.89
N ILE A 328 -13.07 12.39 27.18
CA ILE A 328 -11.85 11.89 27.81
C ILE A 328 -11.46 10.54 27.22
N ILE A 329 -12.38 9.57 27.15
CA ILE A 329 -12.10 8.22 26.64
C ILE A 329 -11.64 8.28 25.18
N VAL A 330 -12.34 9.03 24.33
CA VAL A 330 -11.97 9.23 22.93
C VAL A 330 -10.63 9.96 22.81
N SER A 331 -10.35 10.89 23.73
CA SER A 331 -9.08 11.63 23.77
C SER A 331 -7.88 10.77 24.20
N VAL A 332 -8.02 9.85 25.13
CA VAL A 332 -6.90 9.03 25.63
C VAL A 332 -6.55 7.90 24.68
N ARG A 333 -7.49 7.42 23.87
CA ARG A 333 -7.22 6.35 22.90
C ARG A 333 -6.15 6.77 21.88
N LYS A 334 -5.24 5.83 21.61
CA LYS A 334 -4.21 5.99 20.57
C LYS A 334 -4.85 5.89 19.19
N VAL A 335 -4.61 6.89 18.37
CA VAL A 335 -4.99 6.97 16.96
C VAL A 335 -3.73 6.90 16.10
#